data_6a55a86fce0a5df4acf7a736d91f206a
#
_entry.id   6a55a86fce0a5df4acf7a736d91f206a
#
_cell.length_a   1.000
_cell.length_b   1.000
_cell.length_c   1.000
_cell.angle_alpha   90.00
_cell.angle_beta   90.00
_cell.angle_gamma   90.00
#
_symmetry.space_group_name_H-M   'P 1'
#
loop_
_entity.id
_entity.type
_entity.pdbx_description
1 polymer ?
#
loop_
_entity_poly.entity_id
_entity_poly.type
_entity_poly.pdbx_seq_one_letter_code
_entity_poly.pdbx_strand_id
1 'polypeptide(L)'
;MQFLQVLRDRVRNGEITTTVRLWQRPHVTVGGRYALPPGEIVVTKMFEISLADVTPELARSSGFVGVVDLLRVAKHGPGRRVFVIEFRYVAPGSSRRRRRPNEKHGATAR
;
A
#
# COMPACT_ATOMS: atom_id res chain seq x y z
N MET A 1 -5.83 6.59 -1.59
CA MET A 1 -5.22 5.57 -2.46
C MET A 1 -6.20 4.43 -2.65
N GLN A 2 -6.35 3.99 -3.88
CA GLN A 2 -7.36 2.97 -4.18
C GLN A 2 -6.73 1.75 -4.81
N PHE A 3 -7.37 0.60 -4.61
CA PHE A 3 -6.95 -0.68 -5.18
C PHE A 3 -8.11 -1.28 -5.97
N LEU A 4 -7.76 -2.08 -6.98
CA LEU A 4 -8.77 -2.90 -7.63
C LEU A 4 -9.48 -3.76 -6.60
N GLN A 5 -10.78 -3.94 -6.79
CA GLN A 5 -11.57 -4.71 -5.83
C GLN A 5 -11.01 -6.12 -5.62
N VAL A 6 -10.54 -6.74 -6.70
CA VAL A 6 -10.00 -8.11 -6.61
C VAL A 6 -8.73 -8.19 -5.79
N LEU A 7 -8.03 -7.06 -5.57
CA LEU A 7 -6.79 -7.04 -4.80
C LEU A 7 -7.01 -6.68 -3.34
N ARG A 8 -8.16 -6.13 -2.99
CA ARG A 8 -8.39 -5.58 -1.65
C ARG A 8 -8.24 -6.61 -0.54
N ASP A 9 -8.76 -7.82 -0.76
CA ASP A 9 -8.63 -8.86 0.25
C ASP A 9 -7.19 -9.29 0.45
N ARG A 10 -6.43 -9.33 -0.63
CA ARG A 10 -5.01 -9.69 -0.54
C ARG A 10 -4.20 -8.60 0.16
N VAL A 11 -4.62 -7.35 0.02
CA VAL A 11 -4.02 -6.25 0.78
C VAL A 11 -4.39 -6.36 2.26
N ARG A 12 -5.67 -6.63 2.56
CA ARG A 12 -6.13 -6.73 3.95
C ARG A 12 -5.49 -7.88 4.70
N ASN A 13 -5.20 -8.98 4.01
CA ASN A 13 -4.60 -10.14 4.68
C ASN A 13 -3.07 -10.09 4.71
N GLY A 14 -2.48 -9.01 4.22
CA GLY A 14 -1.03 -8.83 4.27
C GLY A 14 -0.26 -9.50 3.14
N GLU A 15 -0.94 -10.09 2.18
CA GLU A 15 -0.29 -10.75 1.07
C GLU A 15 0.34 -9.74 0.11
N ILE A 16 -0.32 -8.61 -0.10
CA ILE A 16 0.18 -7.52 -0.95
C ILE A 16 0.54 -6.34 -0.05
N THR A 17 1.81 -5.92 -0.09
CA THR A 17 2.32 -4.81 0.70
C THR A 17 3.04 -3.78 -0.16
N THR A 18 2.93 -3.88 -1.47
CA THR A 18 3.59 -2.99 -2.43
C THR A 18 2.61 -2.66 -3.54
N THR A 19 2.64 -1.42 -4.01
CA THR A 19 1.88 -1.00 -5.18
C THR A 19 2.73 -0.08 -6.04
N VAL A 20 2.42 -0.05 -7.34
CA VAL A 20 3.13 0.79 -8.32
C VAL A 20 2.12 1.75 -8.92
N ARG A 21 2.47 3.03 -8.97
CA ARG A 21 1.59 4.07 -9.49
C ARG A 21 2.32 4.94 -10.49
N LEU A 22 1.63 5.33 -11.56
CA LEU A 22 2.13 6.29 -12.52
C LEU A 22 1.39 7.61 -12.27
N TRP A 23 2.12 8.61 -11.77
CA TRP A 23 1.57 9.91 -11.41
C TRP A 23 2.48 11.01 -11.93
N GLN A 24 1.96 12.22 -12.03
CA GLN A 24 2.78 13.40 -12.27
C GLN A 24 3.51 13.82 -11.02
N ARG A 25 2.88 13.63 -9.87
CA ARG A 25 3.45 13.91 -8.55
C ARG A 25 2.87 12.94 -7.54
N PRO A 26 3.53 12.73 -6.40
CA PRO A 26 3.00 11.80 -5.40
C PRO A 26 1.64 12.22 -4.88
N HIS A 27 0.74 11.25 -4.76
CA HIS A 27 -0.58 11.47 -4.18
C HIS A 27 -0.68 10.95 -2.75
N VAL A 28 0.41 10.39 -2.22
CA VAL A 28 0.48 9.89 -0.86
C VAL A 28 1.80 10.33 -0.24
N THR A 29 1.90 10.24 1.08
CA THR A 29 3.13 10.56 1.80
C THR A 29 3.50 9.39 2.71
N VAL A 30 4.80 9.27 3.00
CA VAL A 30 5.28 8.29 3.97
C VAL A 30 4.71 8.66 5.33
N GLY A 31 4.17 7.67 6.03
CA GLY A 31 3.47 7.88 7.29
C GLY A 31 2.00 8.23 7.12
N GLY A 32 1.57 8.50 5.90
CA GLY A 32 0.16 8.81 5.63
C GLY A 32 -0.73 7.61 5.85
N ARG A 33 -1.99 7.88 6.19
CA ARG A 33 -2.98 6.85 6.44
C ARG A 33 -4.13 7.04 5.46
N TYR A 34 -4.53 5.94 4.83
CA TYR A 34 -5.53 5.98 3.76
C TYR A 34 -6.53 4.88 3.98
N ALA A 35 -7.81 5.22 3.88
CA ALA A 35 -8.88 4.27 4.18
C ALA A 35 -8.85 3.05 3.26
N LEU A 36 -8.99 1.87 3.83
CA LEU A 36 -9.33 0.65 3.14
C LEU A 36 -10.21 -0.14 4.11
N PRO A 37 -11.51 0.11 4.08
CA PRO A 37 -12.42 -0.48 5.08
C PRO A 37 -12.29 -1.99 5.18
N PRO A 38 -12.41 -2.53 6.39
CA PRO A 38 -12.77 -1.85 7.63
C PRO A 38 -11.63 -1.10 8.32
N GLY A 39 -10.41 -1.20 7.85
CA GLY A 39 -9.25 -0.54 8.44
C GLY A 39 -8.63 0.51 7.54
N GLU A 40 -7.31 0.59 7.57
CA GLU A 40 -6.59 1.60 6.80
C GLU A 40 -5.23 1.10 6.38
N ILE A 41 -4.66 1.78 5.39
CA ILE A 41 -3.31 1.54 4.89
C ILE A 41 -2.40 2.60 5.50
N VAL A 42 -1.23 2.18 5.98
CA VAL A 42 -0.17 3.09 6.42
C VAL A 42 0.99 2.96 5.46
N VAL A 43 1.37 4.05 4.82
CA VAL A 43 2.50 4.06 3.87
C VAL A 43 3.79 4.08 4.67
N THR A 44 4.65 3.09 4.43
CA THR A 44 5.91 2.94 5.15
C THR A 44 7.11 3.41 4.34
N LYS A 45 7.01 3.38 3.01
CA LYS A 45 8.11 3.76 2.14
C LYS A 45 7.55 4.15 0.78
N MET A 46 8.22 5.09 0.13
CA MET A 46 7.88 5.48 -1.23
C MET A 46 9.14 5.92 -1.94
N PHE A 47 9.32 5.47 -3.17
CA PHE A 47 10.45 5.90 -3.98
C PHE A 47 10.07 5.87 -5.45
N GLU A 48 10.79 6.66 -6.22
CA GLU A 48 10.58 6.76 -7.67
C GLU A 48 11.58 5.88 -8.40
N ILE A 49 11.11 5.19 -9.45
CA ILE A 49 11.98 4.40 -10.33
C ILE A 49 11.70 4.82 -11.77
N SER A 50 12.56 4.37 -12.68
CA SER A 50 12.29 4.56 -14.11
C SER A 50 11.33 3.49 -14.59
N LEU A 51 10.65 3.76 -15.70
CA LEU A 51 9.74 2.78 -16.29
C LEU A 51 10.49 1.47 -16.63
N ALA A 52 11.74 1.59 -17.05
CA ALA A 52 12.55 0.43 -17.39
C ALA A 52 12.85 -0.47 -16.18
N ASP A 53 12.70 0.06 -14.97
CA ASP A 53 12.94 -0.70 -13.73
C ASP A 53 11.71 -1.47 -13.26
N VAL A 54 10.60 -1.38 -13.97
CA VAL A 54 9.41 -2.17 -13.62
C VAL A 54 9.61 -3.59 -14.12
N THR A 55 9.84 -4.50 -13.18
CA THR A 55 10.16 -5.89 -13.48
C THR A 55 8.93 -6.78 -13.32
N PRO A 56 8.95 -8.00 -13.90
CA PRO A 56 7.89 -8.97 -13.64
C PRO A 56 7.73 -9.30 -12.16
N GLU A 57 8.83 -9.35 -11.42
CA GLU A 57 8.78 -9.59 -9.97
C GLU A 57 8.02 -8.49 -9.25
N LEU A 58 8.30 -7.24 -9.61
CA LEU A 58 7.60 -6.11 -9.01
C LEU A 58 6.12 -6.17 -9.35
N ALA A 59 5.78 -6.51 -10.60
CA ALA A 59 4.39 -6.65 -11.01
C ALA A 59 3.66 -7.70 -10.18
N ARG A 60 4.28 -8.85 -9.98
CA ARG A 60 3.67 -9.92 -9.20
C ARG A 60 3.54 -9.54 -7.72
N SER A 61 4.54 -8.87 -7.17
CA SER A 61 4.48 -8.37 -5.78
C SER A 61 3.34 -7.39 -5.59
N SER A 62 2.97 -6.67 -6.64
CA SER A 62 1.88 -5.71 -6.61
C SER A 62 0.52 -6.34 -6.93
N GLY A 63 0.48 -7.65 -7.15
CA GLY A 63 -0.75 -8.40 -7.38
C GLY A 63 -1.14 -8.59 -8.83
N PHE A 64 -0.21 -8.38 -9.78
CA PHE A 64 -0.50 -8.52 -11.21
C PHE A 64 0.23 -9.72 -11.80
N VAL A 65 -0.30 -10.20 -12.91
CA VAL A 65 0.29 -11.35 -13.60
C VAL A 65 1.61 -10.96 -14.24
N GLY A 66 1.70 -9.75 -14.77
CA GLY A 66 2.92 -9.28 -15.41
C GLY A 66 2.94 -7.78 -15.56
N VAL A 67 4.02 -7.30 -16.21
CA VAL A 67 4.27 -5.86 -16.34
C VAL A 67 3.18 -5.15 -17.13
N VAL A 68 2.70 -5.76 -18.21
CA VAL A 68 1.68 -5.14 -19.04
C VAL A 68 0.40 -4.91 -18.26
N ASP A 69 -0.03 -5.90 -17.49
CA ASP A 69 -1.24 -5.78 -16.68
C ASP A 69 -1.09 -4.71 -15.61
N LEU A 70 0.08 -4.67 -14.96
CA LEU A 70 0.36 -3.65 -13.95
C LEU A 70 0.27 -2.26 -14.57
N LEU A 71 0.95 -2.03 -15.68
CA LEU A 71 1.00 -0.70 -16.28
C LEU A 71 -0.35 -0.24 -16.77
N ARG A 72 -1.18 -1.16 -17.27
CA ARG A 72 -2.52 -0.82 -17.72
C ARG A 72 -3.37 -0.24 -16.59
N VAL A 73 -3.20 -0.78 -15.39
CA VAL A 73 -3.99 -0.36 -14.23
C VAL A 73 -3.34 0.81 -13.51
N ALA A 74 -2.00 0.85 -13.45
CA ALA A 74 -1.29 1.87 -12.68
C ALA A 74 -1.40 3.26 -13.29
N LYS A 75 -1.65 3.35 -14.59
CA LYS A 75 -1.70 4.64 -15.26
C LYS A 75 -3.06 5.29 -15.07
N HIS A 76 -3.06 6.44 -14.43
CA HIS A 76 -4.26 7.26 -14.25
C HIS A 76 -3.94 8.66 -14.74
N GLY A 77 -4.60 9.09 -15.85
CA GLY A 77 -4.39 10.40 -16.39
C GLY A 77 -3.00 10.53 -17.04
N PRO A 78 -2.44 11.74 -17.07
CA PRO A 78 -1.21 12.02 -17.82
C PRO A 78 0.08 11.69 -17.09
N GLY A 79 0.02 11.06 -15.92
CA GLY A 79 1.21 10.78 -15.12
C GLY A 79 2.23 9.91 -15.84
N ARG A 80 3.51 10.24 -15.67
CA ARG A 80 4.59 9.52 -16.32
C ARG A 80 5.69 9.09 -15.35
N ARG A 81 5.61 9.53 -14.10
CA ARG A 81 6.58 9.15 -13.08
C ARG A 81 6.10 7.88 -12.40
N VAL A 82 7.03 6.97 -12.17
CA VAL A 82 6.71 5.67 -11.60
C VAL A 82 7.09 5.68 -10.13
N PHE A 83 6.10 5.50 -9.26
CA PHE A 83 6.30 5.44 -7.82
C PHE A 83 6.03 4.04 -7.31
N VAL A 84 6.97 3.54 -6.49
CA VAL A 84 6.79 2.29 -5.76
C VAL A 84 6.46 2.66 -4.32
N ILE A 85 5.34 2.15 -3.83
CA ILE A 85 4.83 2.49 -2.50
C ILE A 85 4.72 1.21 -1.70
N GLU A 86 5.43 1.16 -0.57
CA GLU A 86 5.32 0.06 0.38
C GLU A 86 4.44 0.50 1.52
N PHE A 87 3.60 -0.40 1.99
CA PHE A 87 2.59 -0.07 2.98
C PHE A 87 2.26 -1.32 3.82
N ARG A 88 1.49 -1.10 4.87
CA ARG A 88 0.90 -2.19 5.64
C ARG A 88 -0.55 -1.87 5.91
N TYR A 89 -1.35 -2.91 6.06
CA TYR A 89 -2.74 -2.78 6.43
C TYR A 89 -2.88 -2.83 7.94
N VAL A 90 -3.66 -1.92 8.49
CA VAL A 90 -3.96 -1.86 9.91
C VAL A 90 -5.45 -2.11 10.09
N ALA A 91 -5.78 -3.21 10.75
CA ALA A 91 -7.16 -3.57 11.02
C ALA A 91 -7.78 -2.60 12.02
N PRO A 92 -9.11 -2.44 12.01
CA PRO A 92 -9.76 -1.53 12.94
C PRO A 92 -9.46 -1.89 14.39
N GLY A 93 -9.15 -0.88 15.19
CA GLY A 93 -8.85 -1.06 16.60
C GLY A 93 -7.39 -1.36 16.92
N SER A 94 -6.62 -1.88 15.97
CA SER A 94 -5.24 -2.29 16.22
C SER A 94 -4.34 -1.12 16.57
N SER A 95 -4.46 -0.01 15.85
CA SER A 95 -3.59 1.14 16.11
C SER A 95 -3.90 1.78 17.45
N ARG A 96 -5.16 1.75 17.88
CA ARG A 96 -5.53 2.31 19.17
C ARG A 96 -4.94 1.53 20.32
N ARG A 97 -4.90 0.21 20.20
CA ARG A 97 -4.36 -0.62 21.28
C ARG A 97 -2.87 -0.43 21.46
N ARG A 98 -2.16 -0.09 20.43
CA ARG A 98 -0.73 0.10 20.55
C ARG A 98 -0.33 1.28 21.41
N ARG A 99 -1.24 2.20 21.63
CA ARG A 99 -0.94 3.35 22.41
C ARG A 99 -0.93 3.11 23.89
N ARG A 100 -1.42 1.98 24.33
CA ARG A 100 -1.51 1.74 25.71
C ARG A 100 -0.60 0.76 26.18
N PRO A 101 0.21 0.73 26.12
CA PRO A 101 1.00 -0.40 26.51
C PRO A 101 0.88 -0.68 27.99
N ASN A 102 -0.19 0.02 27.87
CA ASN A 102 -0.39 -0.40 28.72
C ASN A 102 -0.81 -0.65 29.36
N GLU A 103 -1.18 -0.46 28.85
CA GLU A 103 -1.60 -0.90 29.24
C GLU A 103 -1.79 -1.44 29.61
N LYS A 104 -1.98 -1.24 29.85
CA LYS A 104 -2.24 -1.93 30.12
C LYS A 104 -2.19 -2.55 30.27
N HIS A 105 -2.16 -2.22 30.27
CA HIS A 105 -2.29 -3.03 30.40
C HIS A 105 -2.16 -3.63 30.48
N GLY A 106 -1.95 -3.12 30.71
CA GLY A 106 -1.79 -3.81 30.73
C GLY A 106 -1.71 -4.12 30.70
N ALA A 107 -1.78 -3.99 31.02
CA ALA A 107 -1.72 -4.49 31.06
C ALA A 107 -1.74 -4.82 30.95
N THR A 108 -1.85 -4.65 31.05
CA THR A 108 -1.85 -5.10 30.87
C THR A 108 -1.87 -5.35 30.63
N ALA A 109 -1.79 -5.06 30.82
CA ALA A 109 -1.76 -5.44 30.51
C ALA A 109 -1.85 -5.64 30.29
N ARG A 110 -2.02 -5.60 30.29
CA ARG A 110 -2.24 -6.03 30.10
C ARG A 110 -2.36 -6.37 29.98
#